data_f700ce200616344ae0bfc2c318ffed9a
#
_entry.id   f700ce200616344ae0bfc2c318ffed9a
#
_cell.length_a   1.000
_cell.length_b   1.000
_cell.length_c   1.000
_cell.angle_alpha   90.00
_cell.angle_beta   90.00
_cell.angle_gamma   90.00
#
_symmetry.space_group_name_H-M   'P 1'
#
loop_
_entity.id
_entity.type
_entity.pdbx_description
1 polymer ?
#
loop_
_entity_poly.entity_id
_entity_poly.type
_entity_poly.pdbx_seq_one_letter_code
_entity_poly.pdbx_strand_id
1 'polypeptide(L)'
;MLKVSVITACFNSEKTIEDTILSVLNQTYKNIEYIIIDGASTDSTLEIIQKYRDKIACAISEKDKGIYDAMNKGIKRSSGDIIALLNSDDFYKDEFVVEKVVHEFENKNCDSVYADLVFVKPDCLEKVVRYYESGEFNPKTLLYGVVPAHPTLFVKKAIHERYGLYKTDYKISADFEMIIRLFVVQKISFSYLKEVLVIMRTGGVSARGFKSLLLRNKENLRACQENGIQANVFSMLLKYPRKVMGLFKRGSKGSLKRND
;
A
#
# COMPACT_ATOMS: atom_id res chain seq x y z
N MET A 1 12.23 -12.54 -16.98
CA MET A 1 11.48 -11.28 -16.78
C MET A 1 10.46 -11.51 -15.69
N LEU A 2 10.57 -10.84 -14.55
CA LEU A 2 9.73 -11.04 -13.37
C LEU A 2 8.27 -10.68 -13.65
N LYS A 3 7.33 -11.48 -13.21
CA LYS A 3 5.89 -11.19 -13.33
C LYS A 3 5.42 -10.47 -12.08
N VAL A 4 4.72 -9.34 -12.25
CA VAL A 4 4.19 -8.55 -11.13
C VAL A 4 2.68 -8.72 -11.05
N SER A 5 2.17 -9.23 -9.94
CA SER A 5 0.74 -9.24 -9.64
C SER A 5 0.39 -7.98 -8.85
N VAL A 6 -0.33 -7.07 -9.49
CA VAL A 6 -0.93 -5.91 -8.82
C VAL A 6 -2.34 -6.29 -8.37
N ILE A 7 -2.63 -6.10 -7.10
CA ILE A 7 -3.90 -6.50 -6.49
C ILE A 7 -4.60 -5.26 -5.93
N THR A 8 -5.84 -5.04 -6.34
CA THR A 8 -6.72 -4.00 -5.81
C THR A 8 -7.87 -4.63 -5.04
N ALA A 9 -7.97 -4.33 -3.75
CA ALA A 9 -9.15 -4.61 -2.94
C ALA A 9 -10.09 -3.40 -2.99
N CYS A 10 -11.38 -3.60 -3.28
CA CYS A 10 -12.35 -2.53 -3.38
C CYS A 10 -13.69 -2.89 -2.71
N PHE A 11 -14.38 -1.87 -2.22
CA PHE A 11 -15.75 -1.95 -1.73
C PHE A 11 -16.37 -0.55 -1.82
N ASN A 12 -17.47 -0.41 -2.60
CA ASN A 12 -18.18 0.84 -2.84
C ASN A 12 -17.20 1.98 -3.23
N SER A 13 -16.47 1.77 -4.31
CA SER A 13 -15.37 2.63 -4.76
C SER A 13 -15.64 3.31 -6.11
N GLU A 14 -16.91 3.48 -6.50
CA GLU A 14 -17.32 4.03 -7.81
C GLU A 14 -16.65 5.35 -8.18
N LYS A 15 -16.29 6.17 -7.17
CA LYS A 15 -15.70 7.50 -7.38
C LYS A 15 -14.20 7.48 -7.66
N THR A 16 -13.52 6.35 -7.43
CA THR A 16 -12.05 6.33 -7.40
C THR A 16 -11.43 5.16 -8.14
N ILE A 17 -12.15 4.02 -8.22
CA ILE A 17 -11.61 2.77 -8.77
C ILE A 17 -11.13 2.91 -10.22
N GLU A 18 -11.75 3.76 -11.03
CA GLU A 18 -11.39 3.96 -12.43
C GLU A 18 -9.97 4.53 -12.57
N ASP A 19 -9.61 5.53 -11.77
CA ASP A 19 -8.26 6.09 -11.75
C ASP A 19 -7.22 5.04 -11.34
N THR A 20 -7.56 4.20 -10.34
CA THR A 20 -6.71 3.09 -9.91
C THR A 20 -6.47 2.11 -11.05
N ILE A 21 -7.55 1.66 -11.71
CA ILE A 21 -7.48 0.73 -12.86
C ILE A 21 -6.61 1.31 -13.96
N LEU A 22 -6.88 2.54 -14.38
CA LEU A 22 -6.13 3.19 -15.45
C LEU A 22 -4.65 3.34 -15.11
N SER A 23 -4.32 3.65 -13.86
CA SER A 23 -2.92 3.79 -13.43
C SER A 23 -2.13 2.48 -13.52
N VAL A 24 -2.78 1.33 -13.36
CA VAL A 24 -2.16 0.01 -13.53
C VAL A 24 -2.09 -0.38 -15.00
N LEU A 25 -3.17 -0.19 -15.76
CA LEU A 25 -3.25 -0.59 -17.17
C LEU A 25 -2.32 0.21 -18.08
N ASN A 26 -2.00 1.43 -17.70
CA ASN A 26 -1.12 2.32 -18.45
C ASN A 26 0.38 2.12 -18.15
N GLN A 27 0.76 1.17 -17.31
CA GLN A 27 2.17 0.92 -17.00
C GLN A 27 2.95 0.46 -18.26
N THR A 28 4.17 0.96 -18.40
CA THR A 28 5.10 0.59 -19.51
C THR A 28 5.55 -0.86 -19.40
N TYR A 29 5.72 -1.37 -18.19
CA TYR A 29 6.05 -2.77 -17.93
C TYR A 29 4.90 -3.68 -18.33
N LYS A 30 5.13 -4.68 -19.21
CA LYS A 30 4.05 -5.46 -19.81
C LYS A 30 3.73 -6.76 -19.09
N ASN A 31 4.65 -7.30 -18.29
CA ASN A 31 4.41 -8.56 -17.57
C ASN A 31 3.69 -8.34 -16.22
N ILE A 32 2.53 -7.67 -16.30
CA ILE A 32 1.66 -7.40 -15.15
C ILE A 32 0.44 -8.32 -15.19
N GLU A 33 0.14 -8.92 -14.06
CA GLU A 33 -1.12 -9.60 -13.78
C GLU A 33 -1.95 -8.70 -12.86
N TYR A 34 -3.02 -8.11 -13.39
CA TYR A 34 -3.88 -7.25 -12.60
C TYR A 34 -5.07 -8.03 -12.03
N ILE A 35 -5.23 -7.99 -10.71
CA ILE A 35 -6.25 -8.72 -9.95
C ILE A 35 -7.09 -7.73 -9.16
N ILE A 36 -8.43 -7.81 -9.28
CA ILE A 36 -9.36 -6.99 -8.50
C ILE A 36 -10.24 -7.92 -7.65
N ILE A 37 -10.28 -7.64 -6.35
CA ILE A 37 -11.14 -8.31 -5.40
C ILE A 37 -12.13 -7.29 -4.85
N ASP A 38 -13.38 -7.43 -5.24
CA ASP A 38 -14.49 -6.61 -4.81
C ASP A 38 -15.25 -7.28 -3.66
N GLY A 39 -15.49 -6.52 -2.58
CA GLY A 39 -16.16 -6.96 -1.37
C GLY A 39 -17.70 -7.04 -1.47
N ALA A 40 -18.26 -7.34 -2.64
CA ALA A 40 -19.67 -7.29 -2.98
C ALA A 40 -20.23 -5.85 -2.91
N SER A 41 -19.65 -4.95 -3.69
CA SER A 41 -20.10 -3.56 -3.84
C SER A 41 -21.53 -3.48 -4.32
N THR A 42 -22.23 -2.43 -3.87
CA THR A 42 -23.64 -2.16 -4.18
C THR A 42 -23.84 -0.85 -4.96
N ASP A 43 -22.76 -0.15 -5.23
CA ASP A 43 -22.69 1.04 -6.09
C ASP A 43 -22.22 0.66 -7.52
N SER A 44 -21.87 1.62 -8.34
CA SER A 44 -21.42 1.40 -9.74
C SER A 44 -19.97 0.84 -9.85
N THR A 45 -19.34 0.40 -8.74
CA THR A 45 -17.97 -0.14 -8.76
C THR A 45 -17.84 -1.30 -9.75
N LEU A 46 -18.78 -2.26 -9.73
CA LEU A 46 -18.72 -3.43 -10.61
C LEU A 46 -18.92 -3.07 -12.08
N GLU A 47 -19.78 -2.11 -12.38
CA GLU A 47 -19.99 -1.61 -13.75
C GLU A 47 -18.71 -1.00 -14.32
N ILE A 48 -17.98 -0.24 -13.48
CA ILE A 48 -16.69 0.34 -13.86
C ILE A 48 -15.64 -0.76 -14.11
N ILE A 49 -15.52 -1.74 -13.22
CA ILE A 49 -14.59 -2.88 -13.40
C ILE A 49 -14.90 -3.61 -14.71
N GLN A 50 -16.19 -3.81 -15.03
CA GLN A 50 -16.63 -4.53 -16.22
C GLN A 50 -16.18 -3.84 -17.52
N LYS A 51 -16.08 -2.50 -17.57
CA LYS A 51 -15.58 -1.75 -18.74
C LYS A 51 -14.13 -2.16 -19.12
N TYR A 52 -13.35 -2.61 -18.15
CA TYR A 52 -11.93 -2.97 -18.32
C TYR A 52 -11.67 -4.48 -18.22
N ARG A 53 -12.74 -5.31 -18.24
CA ARG A 53 -12.66 -6.74 -17.94
C ARG A 53 -11.66 -7.50 -18.80
N ASP A 54 -11.55 -7.13 -20.07
CA ASP A 54 -10.64 -7.79 -21.04
C ASP A 54 -9.15 -7.53 -20.76
N LYS A 55 -8.85 -6.51 -19.95
CA LYS A 55 -7.48 -6.12 -19.56
C LYS A 55 -7.12 -6.52 -18.12
N ILE A 56 -8.09 -7.06 -17.37
CA ILE A 56 -7.94 -7.49 -15.99
C ILE A 56 -7.82 -9.02 -15.96
N ALA A 57 -6.72 -9.54 -15.45
CA ALA A 57 -6.46 -10.98 -15.41
C ALA A 57 -7.49 -11.74 -14.55
N CYS A 58 -7.89 -11.16 -13.43
CA CYS A 58 -8.88 -11.73 -12.52
C CYS A 58 -9.67 -10.64 -11.83
N ALA A 59 -11.01 -10.67 -11.94
CA ALA A 59 -11.91 -9.82 -11.17
C ALA A 59 -12.98 -10.69 -10.51
N ILE A 60 -13.10 -10.60 -9.18
CA ILE A 60 -14.01 -11.38 -8.36
C ILE A 60 -14.77 -10.44 -7.45
N SER A 61 -16.09 -10.61 -7.38
CA SER A 61 -16.95 -9.93 -6.44
C SER A 61 -17.62 -10.95 -5.52
N GLU A 62 -17.27 -10.85 -4.25
CA GLU A 62 -17.84 -11.71 -3.18
C GLU A 62 -17.67 -11.03 -1.82
N LYS A 63 -18.56 -11.34 -0.88
CA LYS A 63 -18.44 -10.83 0.50
C LYS A 63 -17.10 -11.21 1.10
N ASP A 64 -16.47 -10.27 1.76
CA ASP A 64 -15.24 -10.45 2.52
C ASP A 64 -15.42 -10.12 4.01
N LYS A 65 -14.38 -10.43 4.79
CA LYS A 65 -14.30 -10.11 6.23
C LYS A 65 -13.54 -8.81 6.49
N GLY A 66 -13.43 -7.95 5.49
CA GLY A 66 -12.69 -6.70 5.48
C GLY A 66 -11.52 -6.70 4.50
N ILE A 67 -10.90 -5.55 4.33
CA ILE A 67 -9.88 -5.28 3.30
C ILE A 67 -8.73 -6.30 3.29
N TYR A 68 -8.27 -6.76 4.45
CA TYR A 68 -7.18 -7.73 4.55
C TYR A 68 -7.57 -9.14 4.08
N ASP A 69 -8.85 -9.51 4.22
CA ASP A 69 -9.37 -10.75 3.63
C ASP A 69 -9.40 -10.65 2.11
N ALA A 70 -9.86 -9.52 1.56
CA ALA A 70 -9.82 -9.25 0.12
C ALA A 70 -8.38 -9.26 -0.42
N MET A 71 -7.44 -8.59 0.24
CA MET A 71 -6.01 -8.63 -0.11
C MET A 71 -5.46 -10.06 -0.13
N ASN A 72 -5.76 -10.84 0.91
CA ASN A 72 -5.34 -12.24 0.99
C ASN A 72 -5.94 -13.12 -0.11
N LYS A 73 -7.20 -12.89 -0.47
CA LYS A 73 -7.83 -13.57 -1.62
C LYS A 73 -7.10 -13.26 -2.92
N GLY A 74 -6.71 -12.00 -3.12
CA GLY A 74 -5.91 -11.59 -4.28
C GLY A 74 -4.53 -12.24 -4.30
N ILE A 75 -3.79 -12.23 -3.18
CA ILE A 75 -2.47 -12.87 -3.08
C ILE A 75 -2.54 -14.37 -3.38
N LYS A 76 -3.55 -15.06 -2.85
CA LYS A 76 -3.73 -16.50 -3.11
C LYS A 76 -4.02 -16.82 -4.59
N ARG A 77 -4.61 -15.88 -5.33
CA ARG A 77 -4.94 -16.04 -6.76
C ARG A 77 -3.84 -15.57 -7.69
N SER A 78 -2.87 -14.83 -7.15
CA SER A 78 -1.77 -14.30 -7.95
C SER A 78 -0.84 -15.41 -8.43
N SER A 79 -0.26 -15.22 -9.61
CA SER A 79 0.75 -16.11 -10.20
C SER A 79 2.08 -15.40 -10.45
N GLY A 80 2.18 -14.11 -10.10
CA GLY A 80 3.40 -13.32 -10.28
C GLY A 80 4.47 -13.64 -9.25
N ASP A 81 5.71 -13.31 -9.61
CA ASP A 81 6.88 -13.43 -8.74
C ASP A 81 6.88 -12.37 -7.64
N ILE A 82 6.28 -11.21 -7.94
CA ILE A 82 6.20 -10.03 -7.08
C ILE A 82 4.74 -9.67 -6.85
N ILE A 83 4.39 -9.33 -5.62
CA ILE A 83 3.07 -8.88 -5.21
C ILE A 83 3.11 -7.40 -4.87
N ALA A 84 2.18 -6.63 -5.42
CA ALA A 84 1.91 -5.24 -5.07
C ALA A 84 0.43 -5.09 -4.68
N LEU A 85 0.17 -4.30 -3.63
CA LEU A 85 -1.19 -3.97 -3.19
C LEU A 85 -1.44 -2.49 -3.44
N LEU A 86 -2.43 -2.18 -4.25
CA LEU A 86 -2.86 -0.82 -4.56
C LEU A 86 -4.34 -0.69 -4.21
N ASN A 87 -4.66 0.15 -3.23
CA ASN A 87 -6.06 0.33 -2.82
C ASN A 87 -6.87 1.04 -3.90
N SER A 88 -8.19 0.86 -3.88
CA SER A 88 -9.11 1.37 -4.88
C SER A 88 -9.30 2.90 -4.89
N ASP A 89 -8.71 3.60 -3.93
CA ASP A 89 -8.67 5.07 -3.83
C ASP A 89 -7.26 5.66 -4.08
N ASP A 90 -6.26 4.80 -4.32
CA ASP A 90 -4.88 5.16 -4.61
C ASP A 90 -4.53 4.90 -6.08
N PHE A 91 -3.48 5.51 -6.59
CA PHE A 91 -3.02 5.28 -7.96
C PHE A 91 -1.51 5.48 -8.09
N TYR A 92 -0.90 4.83 -9.08
CA TYR A 92 0.50 5.01 -9.42
C TYR A 92 0.75 6.42 -9.96
N LYS A 93 1.89 6.99 -9.60
CA LYS A 93 2.25 8.37 -9.96
C LYS A 93 2.41 8.56 -11.46
N ASP A 94 3.02 7.60 -12.14
CA ASP A 94 3.30 7.64 -13.57
C ASP A 94 3.31 6.21 -14.16
N GLU A 95 3.48 6.11 -15.47
CA GLU A 95 3.49 4.85 -16.21
C GLU A 95 4.77 4.01 -16.02
N PHE A 96 5.79 4.53 -15.37
CA PHE A 96 7.10 3.88 -15.19
C PHE A 96 7.28 3.22 -13.81
N VAL A 97 6.28 3.28 -12.94
CA VAL A 97 6.39 2.81 -11.54
C VAL A 97 6.79 1.34 -11.46
N VAL A 98 6.07 0.46 -12.16
CA VAL A 98 6.33 -0.99 -12.10
C VAL A 98 7.68 -1.34 -12.74
N GLU A 99 8.04 -0.68 -13.83
CA GLU A 99 9.34 -0.86 -14.49
C GLU A 99 10.51 -0.51 -13.56
N LYS A 100 10.44 0.63 -12.88
CA LYS A 100 11.45 1.06 -11.90
C LYS A 100 11.59 0.06 -10.76
N VAL A 101 10.47 -0.45 -10.25
CA VAL A 101 10.47 -1.44 -9.16
C VAL A 101 11.10 -2.76 -9.61
N VAL A 102 10.72 -3.26 -10.80
CA VAL A 102 11.31 -4.49 -11.33
C VAL A 102 12.80 -4.35 -11.55
N HIS A 103 13.25 -3.24 -12.13
CA HIS A 103 14.67 -2.94 -12.29
C HIS A 103 15.43 -2.96 -10.94
N GLU A 104 14.80 -2.46 -9.87
CA GLU A 104 15.40 -2.49 -8.54
C GLU A 104 15.51 -3.92 -7.99
N PHE A 105 14.48 -4.76 -8.17
CA PHE A 105 14.54 -6.19 -7.81
C PHE A 105 15.67 -6.94 -8.56
N GLU A 106 15.81 -6.69 -9.85
CA GLU A 106 16.82 -7.34 -10.68
C GLU A 106 18.25 -6.92 -10.28
N ASN A 107 18.46 -5.64 -9.95
CA ASN A 107 19.77 -5.11 -9.60
C ASN A 107 20.21 -5.41 -8.17
N LYS A 108 19.29 -5.42 -7.21
CA LYS A 108 19.61 -5.56 -5.78
C LYS A 108 19.40 -6.96 -5.23
N ASN A 109 18.75 -7.84 -6.00
CA ASN A 109 18.37 -9.19 -5.55
C ASN A 109 17.75 -9.21 -4.15
N CYS A 110 16.88 -8.24 -3.87
CA CYS A 110 16.20 -8.09 -2.58
C CYS A 110 14.87 -8.85 -2.53
N ASP A 111 14.31 -9.02 -1.34
CA ASP A 111 13.02 -9.68 -1.11
C ASP A 111 11.84 -8.72 -1.25
N SER A 112 12.10 -7.42 -1.07
CA SER A 112 11.11 -6.37 -1.17
C SER A 112 11.70 -5.05 -1.66
N VAL A 113 10.84 -4.23 -2.30
CA VAL A 113 11.12 -2.86 -2.69
C VAL A 113 10.00 -1.97 -2.18
N TYR A 114 10.33 -0.81 -1.64
CA TYR A 114 9.36 0.19 -1.23
C TYR A 114 9.86 1.61 -1.55
N ALA A 115 8.97 2.59 -1.49
CA ALA A 115 9.27 3.95 -1.90
C ALA A 115 8.49 4.98 -1.07
N ASP A 116 8.50 6.23 -1.52
CA ASP A 116 7.72 7.32 -0.96
C ASP A 116 6.31 7.37 -1.57
N LEU A 117 5.42 8.10 -0.90
CA LEU A 117 4.12 8.47 -1.45
C LEU A 117 3.77 9.92 -1.11
N VAL A 118 2.78 10.44 -1.82
CA VAL A 118 2.18 11.74 -1.52
C VAL A 118 0.69 11.60 -1.25
N PHE A 119 0.17 12.50 -0.42
CA PHE A 119 -1.27 12.63 -0.21
C PHE A 119 -1.80 13.83 -0.99
N VAL A 120 -2.93 13.64 -1.66
CA VAL A 120 -3.65 14.67 -2.39
C VAL A 120 -5.06 14.84 -1.85
N LYS A 121 -5.70 15.96 -2.18
CA LYS A 121 -7.13 16.11 -1.89
C LYS A 121 -7.96 15.34 -2.91
N PRO A 122 -9.07 14.69 -2.51
CA PRO A 122 -9.95 13.96 -3.43
C PRO A 122 -10.53 14.83 -4.55
N ASP A 123 -10.76 16.11 -4.26
CA ASP A 123 -11.32 17.14 -5.16
C ASP A 123 -10.27 17.90 -5.98
N CYS A 124 -8.97 17.65 -5.73
CA CYS A 124 -7.87 18.32 -6.43
C CYS A 124 -6.62 17.45 -6.38
N LEU A 125 -6.50 16.51 -7.34
CA LEU A 125 -5.44 15.49 -7.36
C LEU A 125 -4.03 16.08 -7.62
N GLU A 126 -3.96 17.29 -8.17
CA GLU A 126 -2.68 17.99 -8.40
C GLU A 126 -2.14 18.64 -7.12
N LYS A 127 -2.98 18.84 -6.12
CA LYS A 127 -2.60 19.52 -4.88
C LYS A 127 -2.09 18.55 -3.83
N VAL A 128 -0.76 18.40 -3.77
CA VAL A 128 -0.10 17.67 -2.71
C VAL A 128 -0.35 18.36 -1.36
N VAL A 129 -0.94 17.62 -0.43
CA VAL A 129 -1.20 18.11 0.94
C VAL A 129 -0.20 17.58 1.96
N ARG A 130 0.47 16.47 1.64
CA ARG A 130 1.49 15.87 2.49
C ARG A 130 2.41 14.98 1.69
N TYR A 131 3.70 15.06 1.96
CA TYR A 131 4.71 14.11 1.51
C TYR A 131 4.98 13.08 2.61
N TYR A 132 4.99 11.79 2.27
CA TYR A 132 5.41 10.72 3.15
C TYR A 132 6.72 10.15 2.64
N GLU A 133 7.80 10.56 3.29
CA GLU A 133 9.13 10.02 3.08
C GLU A 133 9.27 8.73 3.92
N SER A 134 9.32 7.58 3.26
CA SER A 134 9.55 6.30 3.91
C SER A 134 10.94 6.23 4.54
N GLY A 135 11.95 6.73 3.82
CA GLY A 135 13.35 6.67 4.24
C GLY A 135 13.88 5.25 4.31
N GLU A 136 15.16 5.08 4.54
CA GLU A 136 15.73 3.77 4.83
C GLU A 136 15.18 3.23 6.14
N PHE A 137 14.59 2.04 6.07
CA PHE A 137 13.99 1.42 7.25
C PHE A 137 15.08 0.98 8.24
N ASN A 138 14.89 1.36 9.48
CA ASN A 138 15.69 0.90 10.60
C ASN A 138 14.76 0.41 11.71
N PRO A 139 14.88 -0.84 12.18
CA PRO A 139 14.05 -1.35 13.27
C PRO A 139 14.00 -0.45 14.50
N LYS A 140 15.10 0.26 14.81
CA LYS A 140 15.19 1.20 15.94
C LYS A 140 14.26 2.41 15.78
N THR A 141 13.86 2.76 14.56
CA THR A 141 12.99 3.90 14.28
C THR A 141 11.52 3.54 14.14
N LEU A 142 11.19 2.26 14.21
CA LEU A 142 9.82 1.74 14.10
C LEU A 142 8.84 2.46 15.04
N LEU A 143 9.20 2.58 16.31
CA LEU A 143 8.35 3.23 17.32
C LEU A 143 8.17 4.74 17.10
N TYR A 144 9.06 5.37 16.35
CA TYR A 144 8.94 6.76 15.90
C TYR A 144 8.06 6.91 14.65
N GLY A 145 7.47 5.81 14.18
CA GLY A 145 6.58 5.79 13.01
C GLY A 145 7.30 5.92 11.67
N VAL A 146 8.58 5.54 11.62
CA VAL A 146 9.35 5.41 10.39
C VAL A 146 9.19 3.98 9.89
N VAL A 147 8.27 3.79 8.99
CA VAL A 147 7.96 2.49 8.38
C VAL A 147 7.83 2.65 6.87
N PRO A 148 8.13 1.61 6.08
CA PRO A 148 7.80 1.59 4.68
C PRO A 148 6.33 1.98 4.45
N ALA A 149 6.09 2.81 3.45
CA ALA A 149 4.72 3.16 3.06
C ALA A 149 4.06 1.93 2.40
N HIS A 150 3.10 1.31 3.08
CA HIS A 150 2.48 0.07 2.63
C HIS A 150 1.99 0.10 1.17
N PRO A 151 1.33 1.17 0.65
CA PRO A 151 0.89 1.20 -0.74
C PRO A 151 2.02 1.19 -1.77
N THR A 152 3.26 1.47 -1.35
CA THR A 152 4.46 1.44 -2.21
C THR A 152 5.27 0.17 -2.03
N LEU A 153 4.80 -0.78 -1.20
CA LEU A 153 5.53 -2.00 -0.86
C LEU A 153 5.25 -3.10 -1.89
N PHE A 154 6.30 -3.50 -2.58
CA PHE A 154 6.35 -4.66 -3.46
C PHE A 154 7.13 -5.77 -2.76
N VAL A 155 6.61 -6.98 -2.73
CA VAL A 155 7.21 -8.11 -2.00
C VAL A 155 7.23 -9.35 -2.89
N LYS A 156 8.33 -10.11 -2.91
CA LYS A 156 8.36 -11.41 -3.59
C LYS A 156 7.26 -12.31 -3.05
N LYS A 157 6.51 -12.98 -3.93
CA LYS A 157 5.42 -13.88 -3.55
C LYS A 157 5.88 -14.97 -2.58
N ALA A 158 7.08 -15.51 -2.80
CA ALA A 158 7.69 -16.52 -1.93
C ALA A 158 7.82 -16.05 -0.46
N ILE A 159 7.94 -14.77 -0.19
CA ILE A 159 7.97 -14.20 1.15
C ILE A 159 6.60 -14.32 1.84
N HIS A 160 5.51 -14.04 1.11
CA HIS A 160 4.16 -14.27 1.62
C HIS A 160 3.85 -15.75 1.85
N GLU A 161 4.32 -16.62 0.98
CA GLU A 161 4.16 -18.07 1.12
C GLU A 161 4.92 -18.59 2.34
N ARG A 162 6.14 -18.09 2.57
CA ARG A 162 7.01 -18.53 3.66
C ARG A 162 6.60 -17.98 5.02
N TYR A 163 6.23 -16.70 5.10
CA TYR A 163 6.04 -16.00 6.36
C TYR A 163 4.58 -15.61 6.63
N GLY A 164 3.66 -15.98 5.75
CA GLY A 164 2.23 -15.83 5.91
C GLY A 164 1.67 -14.52 5.37
N LEU A 165 0.35 -14.51 5.23
CA LEU A 165 -0.46 -13.42 4.67
C LEU A 165 -0.83 -12.37 5.74
N TYR A 166 -1.70 -11.43 5.39
CA TYR A 166 -2.23 -10.44 6.33
C TYR A 166 -3.12 -11.11 7.38
N LYS A 167 -2.99 -10.71 8.64
CA LYS A 167 -3.87 -11.16 9.72
C LYS A 167 -5.24 -10.50 9.56
N THR A 168 -6.29 -11.29 9.44
CA THR A 168 -7.67 -10.80 9.15
C THR A 168 -8.43 -10.41 10.42
N ASP A 169 -7.88 -10.64 11.60
CA ASP A 169 -8.40 -10.22 12.89
C ASP A 169 -7.97 -8.80 13.30
N TYR A 170 -7.21 -8.12 12.46
CA TYR A 170 -6.95 -6.69 12.49
C TYR A 170 -7.94 -5.93 11.60
N LYS A 171 -8.38 -4.76 12.05
CA LYS A 171 -9.30 -3.92 11.26
C LYS A 171 -8.59 -2.83 10.46
N ILE A 172 -7.47 -2.29 10.97
CA ILE A 172 -6.80 -1.11 10.39
C ILE A 172 -5.29 -1.30 10.23
N SER A 173 -4.64 -2.14 11.05
CA SER A 173 -3.18 -2.16 11.18
C SER A 173 -2.52 -3.51 10.85
N ALA A 174 -3.15 -4.39 10.07
CA ALA A 174 -2.50 -5.62 9.64
C ALA A 174 -1.31 -5.36 8.68
N ASP A 175 -1.33 -4.23 7.98
CA ASP A 175 -0.20 -3.72 7.20
C ASP A 175 1.02 -3.42 8.10
N PHE A 176 0.80 -2.76 9.20
CA PHE A 176 1.84 -2.47 10.19
C PHE A 176 2.36 -3.78 10.84
N GLU A 177 1.47 -4.72 11.19
CA GLU A 177 1.86 -6.04 11.68
C GLU A 177 2.73 -6.78 10.67
N MET A 178 2.34 -6.81 9.41
CA MET A 178 3.11 -7.45 8.35
C MET A 178 4.49 -6.83 8.18
N ILE A 179 4.59 -5.49 8.17
CA ILE A 179 5.88 -4.80 8.11
C ILE A 179 6.78 -5.20 9.28
N ILE A 180 6.26 -5.23 10.51
CA ILE A 180 7.03 -5.68 11.67
C ILE A 180 7.50 -7.12 11.48
N ARG A 181 6.59 -8.01 11.15
CA ARG A 181 6.89 -9.44 10.98
C ARG A 181 7.95 -9.66 9.92
N LEU A 182 7.81 -9.05 8.75
CA LEU A 182 8.75 -9.24 7.65
C LEU A 182 10.10 -8.55 7.88
N PHE A 183 10.09 -7.26 8.25
CA PHE A 183 11.30 -6.45 8.27
C PHE A 183 12.08 -6.54 9.60
N VAL A 184 11.38 -6.71 10.73
CA VAL A 184 12.03 -6.74 12.04
C VAL A 184 12.29 -8.16 12.51
N VAL A 185 11.28 -9.03 12.45
CA VAL A 185 11.38 -10.41 12.95
C VAL A 185 12.11 -11.30 11.95
N GLN A 186 11.64 -11.32 10.71
CA GLN A 186 12.17 -12.19 9.65
C GLN A 186 13.38 -11.58 8.93
N LYS A 187 13.62 -10.26 9.08
CA LYS A 187 14.77 -9.54 8.52
C LYS A 187 14.94 -9.77 7.03
N ILE A 188 13.82 -9.75 6.29
CA ILE A 188 13.87 -9.86 4.83
C ILE A 188 14.74 -8.74 4.25
N SER A 189 15.40 -9.01 3.13
CA SER A 189 16.17 -7.98 2.42
C SER A 189 15.23 -6.99 1.70
N PHE A 190 15.66 -5.73 1.63
CA PHE A 190 14.85 -4.69 0.99
C PHE A 190 15.70 -3.68 0.24
N SER A 191 15.06 -2.99 -0.69
CA SER A 191 15.59 -1.76 -1.29
C SER A 191 14.60 -0.62 -1.14
N TYR A 192 15.11 0.57 -0.87
CA TYR A 192 14.35 1.80 -0.79
C TYR A 192 14.58 2.66 -2.02
N LEU A 193 13.54 2.84 -2.83
CA LEU A 193 13.53 3.80 -3.93
C LEU A 193 13.15 5.19 -3.39
N LYS A 194 14.11 6.12 -3.43
CA LYS A 194 13.90 7.50 -2.97
C LYS A 194 13.10 8.32 -4.01
N GLU A 195 11.95 7.80 -4.37
CA GLU A 195 11.00 8.40 -5.33
C GLU A 195 9.56 8.23 -4.84
N VAL A 196 8.67 9.10 -5.32
CA VAL A 196 7.22 8.92 -5.12
C VAL A 196 6.71 7.93 -6.15
N LEU A 197 6.15 6.82 -5.71
CA LEU A 197 5.53 5.82 -6.59
C LEU A 197 4.00 5.85 -6.54
N VAL A 198 3.41 6.24 -5.41
CA VAL A 198 1.97 6.20 -5.20
C VAL A 198 1.43 7.55 -4.77
N ILE A 199 0.28 7.90 -5.32
CA ILE A 199 -0.52 9.05 -4.92
C ILE A 199 -1.74 8.54 -4.17
N MET A 200 -1.85 8.92 -2.88
CA MET A 200 -2.97 8.58 -2.01
C MET A 200 -3.95 9.73 -1.88
N ARG A 201 -5.24 9.44 -1.93
CA ARG A 201 -6.28 10.40 -1.57
C ARG A 201 -6.41 10.52 -0.06
N THR A 202 -6.59 11.75 0.44
CA THR A 202 -6.92 11.97 1.86
C THR A 202 -8.37 11.58 2.14
N GLY A 203 -8.65 11.12 3.38
CA GLY A 203 -10.02 10.81 3.81
C GLY A 203 -10.43 9.34 3.74
N GLY A 204 -9.50 8.43 3.47
CA GLY A 204 -9.73 6.98 3.53
C GLY A 204 -10.23 6.50 4.90
N VAL A 205 -10.75 5.27 4.94
CA VAL A 205 -11.41 4.64 6.12
C VAL A 205 -10.53 4.68 7.38
N SER A 206 -9.23 4.45 7.24
CA SER A 206 -8.28 4.45 8.36
C SER A 206 -8.01 5.84 8.96
N ALA A 207 -8.40 6.92 8.27
CA ALA A 207 -8.13 8.30 8.70
C ALA A 207 -9.33 8.97 9.41
N ARG A 208 -10.50 8.33 9.46
CA ARG A 208 -11.75 8.94 9.94
C ARG A 208 -11.92 8.85 11.45
N GLY A 209 -11.70 9.99 12.14
CA GLY A 209 -12.16 10.25 13.51
C GLY A 209 -11.29 9.68 14.63
N PHE A 210 -11.63 10.08 15.87
CA PHE A 210 -10.90 9.73 17.09
C PHE A 210 -10.94 8.22 17.41
N LYS A 211 -12.07 7.55 17.11
CA LYS A 211 -12.21 6.10 17.31
C LYS A 211 -11.22 5.29 16.47
N SER A 212 -11.03 5.66 15.19
CA SER A 212 -10.04 5.01 14.32
C SER A 212 -8.61 5.24 14.80
N LEU A 213 -8.33 6.42 15.36
CA LEU A 213 -7.02 6.72 15.96
C LEU A 213 -6.72 5.82 17.17
N LEU A 214 -7.68 5.66 18.07
CA LEU A 214 -7.53 4.78 19.24
C LEU A 214 -7.38 3.31 18.84
N LEU A 215 -8.22 2.84 17.91
CA LEU A 215 -8.15 1.47 17.39
C LEU A 215 -6.79 1.20 16.76
N ARG A 216 -6.31 2.08 15.87
CA ARG A 216 -5.00 1.96 15.25
C ARG A 216 -3.86 1.90 16.27
N ASN A 217 -3.90 2.73 17.31
CA ASN A 217 -2.87 2.71 18.35
C ASN A 217 -2.92 1.39 19.16
N LYS A 218 -4.12 0.89 19.47
CA LYS A 218 -4.31 -0.40 20.13
C LYS A 218 -3.79 -1.55 19.28
N GLU A 219 -4.14 -1.57 17.99
CA GLU A 219 -3.70 -2.60 17.06
C GLU A 219 -2.19 -2.54 16.80
N ASN A 220 -1.61 -1.34 16.67
CA ASN A 220 -0.16 -1.19 16.55
C ASN A 220 0.58 -1.71 17.78
N LEU A 221 0.06 -1.44 18.99
CA LEU A 221 0.64 -1.97 20.22
C LEU A 221 0.55 -3.50 20.26
N ARG A 222 -0.61 -4.06 19.90
CA ARG A 222 -0.83 -5.51 19.76
C ARG A 222 0.16 -6.11 18.77
N ALA A 223 0.33 -5.49 17.59
CA ALA A 223 1.27 -5.94 16.56
C ALA A 223 2.72 -5.99 17.08
N CYS A 224 3.14 -4.99 17.85
CA CYS A 224 4.45 -5.02 18.50
C CYS A 224 4.57 -6.18 19.47
N GLN A 225 3.59 -6.36 20.36
CA GLN A 225 3.59 -7.42 21.40
C GLN A 225 3.60 -8.82 20.79
N GLU A 226 2.75 -9.08 19.78
CA GLU A 226 2.68 -10.37 19.08
C GLU A 226 3.99 -10.72 18.35
N ASN A 227 4.78 -9.72 17.99
CA ASN A 227 6.08 -9.89 17.33
C ASN A 227 7.28 -9.71 18.27
N GLY A 228 7.07 -9.77 19.59
CA GLY A 228 8.14 -9.73 20.58
C GLY A 228 8.81 -8.37 20.75
N ILE A 229 8.21 -7.28 20.24
CA ILE A 229 8.75 -5.93 20.34
C ILE A 229 8.20 -5.28 21.62
N GLN A 230 9.11 -4.86 22.50
CA GLN A 230 8.74 -4.10 23.68
C GLN A 230 8.25 -2.70 23.29
N ALA A 231 6.95 -2.49 23.34
CA ALA A 231 6.29 -1.23 23.09
C ALA A 231 5.26 -0.93 24.16
N ASN A 232 5.10 0.34 24.47
CA ASN A 232 4.08 0.82 25.39
C ASN A 232 3.34 2.03 24.80
N VAL A 233 2.32 2.52 25.49
CA VAL A 233 1.51 3.65 25.01
C VAL A 233 2.37 4.90 24.75
N PHE A 234 3.37 5.16 25.60
CA PHE A 234 4.26 6.32 25.44
C PHE A 234 5.10 6.20 24.17
N SER A 235 5.67 5.01 23.89
CA SER A 235 6.43 4.80 22.66
C SER A 235 5.57 5.00 21.42
N MET A 236 4.29 4.67 21.45
CA MET A 236 3.34 4.94 20.36
C MET A 236 3.05 6.42 20.14
N LEU A 237 3.24 7.27 21.17
CA LEU A 237 3.08 8.72 21.05
C LEU A 237 4.28 9.41 20.39
N LEU A 238 5.46 8.82 20.41
CA LEU A 238 6.69 9.39 19.84
C LEU A 238 6.61 9.64 18.31
N LYS A 239 5.68 8.98 17.62
CA LYS A 239 5.43 9.19 16.17
C LYS A 239 4.76 10.53 15.83
N TYR A 240 4.05 11.17 16.79
CA TYR A 240 3.25 12.37 16.50
C TYR A 240 4.07 13.63 16.17
N PRO A 241 5.17 13.97 16.90
CA PRO A 241 6.02 15.10 16.54
C PRO A 241 6.50 15.06 15.09
N ARG A 242 6.89 13.87 14.60
CA ARG A 242 7.36 13.69 13.21
C ARG A 242 6.22 13.90 12.19
N LYS A 243 4.99 13.48 12.50
CA LYS A 243 3.83 13.75 11.65
C LYS A 243 3.58 15.25 11.50
N VAL A 244 3.74 16.02 12.58
CA VAL A 244 3.62 17.49 12.56
C VAL A 244 4.73 18.11 11.68
N MET A 245 5.98 17.66 11.83
CA MET A 245 7.08 18.13 10.98
C MET A 245 6.88 17.81 9.49
N GLY A 246 6.26 16.66 9.17
CA GLY A 246 5.90 16.30 7.80
C GLY A 246 4.90 17.24 7.14
N LEU A 247 4.08 17.97 7.91
CA LEU A 247 3.18 19.00 7.40
C LEU A 247 3.92 20.27 6.95
N PHE A 248 5.09 20.55 7.54
CA PHE A 248 5.92 21.70 7.18
C PHE A 248 6.82 21.47 5.97
N LYS A 249 7.12 20.22 5.60
CA LYS A 249 7.85 19.87 4.36
C LYS A 249 7.02 20.08 3.07
N ARG A 250 5.86 20.70 3.19
CA ARG A 250 4.86 20.99 2.15
C ARG A 250 5.36 21.86 0.99
N GLY A 251 6.40 22.68 1.21
CA GLY A 251 6.72 23.82 0.35
C GLY A 251 7.82 23.61 -0.68
N SER A 252 8.61 22.53 -0.63
CA SER A 252 9.85 22.46 -1.41
C SER A 252 9.92 21.40 -2.50
N LYS A 253 8.95 20.50 -2.62
CA LYS A 253 8.96 19.41 -3.62
C LYS A 253 7.66 19.36 -4.43
N GLY A 254 7.46 20.36 -5.26
CA GLY A 254 6.86 20.22 -6.57
C GLY A 254 5.35 20.02 -6.66
N SER A 255 4.76 20.78 -7.57
CA SER A 255 3.55 20.42 -8.28
C SER A 255 3.76 19.11 -9.01
N LEU A 256 2.84 18.17 -8.88
CA LEU A 256 2.74 17.03 -9.79
C LEU A 256 2.37 17.61 -11.17
N LYS A 257 3.34 17.75 -12.07
CA LYS A 257 3.03 17.98 -13.48
C LYS A 257 2.55 16.64 -14.04
N ARG A 258 1.28 16.54 -14.41
CA ARG A 258 0.84 15.54 -15.39
C ARG A 258 1.53 15.93 -16.70
N ASN A 259 2.29 15.02 -17.28
CA ASN A 259 2.59 15.09 -18.69
C ASN A 259 1.28 14.68 -19.40
N ASP A 260 0.65 15.66 -20.04
CA ASP A 260 -0.49 15.46 -20.92
C ASP A 260 -0.06 14.67 -22.19
#